data_c25d93caa4003fe4ecc86dc110969a4b
#
_entry.id   c25d93caa4003fe4ecc86dc110969a4b
#
_cell.length_a   1.000
_cell.length_b   1.000
_cell.length_c   1.000
_cell.angle_alpha   90.00
_cell.angle_beta   90.00
_cell.angle_gamma   90.00
#
_symmetry.space_group_name_H-M   'P 1'
#
loop_
_entity.id
_entity.type
_entity.pdbx_description
1 polymer ?
#
loop_
_entity_poly.entity_id
_entity_poly.type
_entity_poly.pdbx_seq_one_letter_code
_entity_poly.pdbx_strand_id
1 'polypeptide(L)'
;MRIMLTGHRPGPKMNESVVVPALMDVIRANHPCTVISGGADGADRYWARAAYKLKVPYEVWVPGGYYEHYGLTGSWTTELLWNAEHVNHIGGMGCEFDVRNNFVRNVDMIETADKHVVCSHKHPTELIKQKRGGTAHAAREIMKRNLPIIWVDSTDGSVEICDVFDS
;
A
#
# COMPACT_ATOMS: atom_id res chain seq x y z
N MET A 1 -8.60 -12.21 7.71
CA MET A 1 -8.35 -11.78 6.32
C MET A 1 -7.33 -10.64 6.31
N ARG A 2 -6.40 -10.67 5.38
CA ARG A 2 -5.33 -9.67 5.24
C ARG A 2 -5.54 -8.87 3.97
N ILE A 3 -5.43 -7.54 4.05
CA ILE A 3 -5.62 -6.64 2.92
C ILE A 3 -4.39 -5.76 2.77
N MET A 4 -3.72 -5.85 1.62
CA MET A 4 -2.58 -5.00 1.31
C MET A 4 -2.99 -3.82 0.45
N LEU A 5 -2.19 -2.76 0.50
CA LEU A 5 -2.31 -1.62 -0.40
C LEU A 5 -0.95 -1.31 -1.02
N THR A 6 -1.00 -0.95 -2.28
CA THR A 6 0.08 -0.24 -2.98
C THR A 6 -0.45 1.07 -3.53
N GLY A 7 0.36 2.12 -3.55
CA GLY A 7 -0.11 3.40 -4.03
C GLY A 7 1.02 4.43 -4.18
N HIS A 8 0.65 5.56 -4.76
CA HIS A 8 1.59 6.63 -5.03
C HIS A 8 2.05 7.36 -3.77
N ARG A 9 3.21 7.97 -3.88
CA ARG A 9 3.76 8.90 -2.89
C ARG A 9 2.96 10.20 -2.89
N PRO A 10 3.16 11.08 -1.87
CA PRO A 10 2.49 12.38 -1.84
C PRO A 10 2.74 13.18 -3.12
N GLY A 11 1.73 13.92 -3.56
CA GLY A 11 1.82 14.76 -4.73
C GLY A 11 0.47 15.38 -5.05
N PRO A 12 0.39 16.23 -6.09
CA PRO A 12 -0.84 16.97 -6.41
C PRO A 12 -2.02 16.07 -6.79
N LYS A 13 -1.75 14.83 -7.19
CA LYS A 13 -2.77 13.84 -7.55
C LYS A 13 -3.09 12.84 -6.45
N MET A 14 -2.57 13.08 -5.24
CA MET A 14 -2.83 12.29 -4.04
C MET A 14 -3.54 13.19 -3.03
N ASN A 15 -4.88 13.21 -3.09
CA ASN A 15 -5.68 14.06 -2.22
C ASN A 15 -6.01 13.33 -0.91
N GLU A 16 -5.23 13.61 0.14
CA GLU A 16 -5.39 12.97 1.45
C GLU A 16 -6.81 13.09 1.99
N SER A 17 -7.45 14.25 1.80
CA SER A 17 -8.77 14.54 2.38
C SER A 17 -9.88 13.65 1.82
N VAL A 18 -9.73 13.13 0.60
CA VAL A 18 -10.68 12.20 -0.02
C VAL A 18 -10.20 10.76 0.03
N VAL A 19 -8.90 10.55 0.01
CA VAL A 19 -8.30 9.20 0.03
C VAL A 19 -8.49 8.52 1.38
N VAL A 20 -8.18 9.21 2.48
CA VAL A 20 -8.28 8.59 3.82
C VAL A 20 -9.70 8.11 4.13
N PRO A 21 -10.78 8.92 3.92
CA PRO A 21 -12.14 8.42 4.10
C PRO A 21 -12.48 7.22 3.21
N ALA A 22 -12.04 7.23 1.94
CA ALA A 22 -12.26 6.12 1.02
C ALA A 22 -11.58 4.84 1.50
N LEU A 23 -10.34 4.93 1.97
CA LEU A 23 -9.61 3.80 2.54
C LEU A 23 -10.27 3.26 3.81
N MET A 24 -10.79 4.15 4.65
CA MET A 24 -11.56 3.73 5.83
C MET A 24 -12.81 2.94 5.42
N ASP A 25 -13.51 3.36 4.38
CA ASP A 25 -14.68 2.66 3.87
C ASP A 25 -14.32 1.27 3.32
N VAL A 26 -13.19 1.15 2.62
CA VAL A 26 -12.68 -0.15 2.16
C VAL A 26 -12.41 -1.08 3.35
N ILE A 27 -11.79 -0.58 4.40
CA ILE A 27 -11.52 -1.36 5.62
C ILE A 27 -12.84 -1.80 6.26
N ARG A 28 -13.80 -0.90 6.43
CA ARG A 28 -15.10 -1.23 7.02
C ARG A 28 -15.85 -2.30 6.23
N ALA A 29 -15.81 -2.21 4.91
CA ALA A 29 -16.48 -3.17 4.03
C ALA A 29 -15.85 -4.58 4.09
N ASN A 30 -14.64 -4.70 4.60
CA ASN A 30 -13.89 -5.95 4.66
C ASN A 30 -13.56 -6.40 6.10
N HIS A 31 -14.16 -5.76 7.07
CA HIS A 31 -13.97 -6.12 8.49
C HIS A 31 -14.60 -7.49 8.80
N PRO A 32 -13.97 -8.35 9.63
CA PRO A 32 -12.70 -8.18 10.31
C PRO A 32 -11.49 -8.46 9.40
N CYS A 33 -10.48 -7.62 9.49
CA CYS A 33 -9.28 -7.76 8.66
C CYS A 33 -8.03 -7.23 9.37
N THR A 34 -6.87 -7.60 8.86
CA THR A 34 -5.58 -6.99 9.18
C THR A 34 -5.08 -6.26 7.95
N VAL A 35 -4.67 -5.01 8.12
CA VAL A 35 -4.16 -4.17 7.04
C VAL A 35 -2.65 -4.35 6.90
N ILE A 36 -2.15 -4.48 5.68
CA ILE A 36 -0.71 -4.55 5.39
C ILE A 36 -0.32 -3.31 4.59
N SER A 37 0.59 -2.51 5.12
CA SER A 37 1.12 -1.30 4.49
C SER A 37 2.58 -1.51 4.09
N GLY A 38 2.96 -0.96 2.94
CA GLY A 38 4.34 -1.04 2.44
C GLY A 38 5.33 -0.07 3.09
N GLY A 39 4.87 0.78 3.99
CA GLY A 39 5.74 1.64 4.80
C GLY A 39 6.25 2.90 4.14
N ALA A 40 5.94 3.16 2.87
CA ALA A 40 6.32 4.40 2.20
C ALA A 40 5.38 5.55 2.58
N ASP A 41 5.81 6.78 2.31
CA ASP A 41 4.93 7.93 2.48
C ASP A 41 3.82 7.96 1.41
N GLY A 42 2.77 8.73 1.65
CA GLY A 42 1.61 8.81 0.76
C GLY A 42 0.58 7.71 1.06
N ALA A 43 0.15 6.99 0.04
CA ALA A 43 -0.93 6.00 0.16
C ALA A 43 -0.65 4.93 1.22
N ASP A 44 0.59 4.44 1.31
CA ASP A 44 0.96 3.43 2.30
C ASP A 44 0.72 3.92 3.73
N ARG A 45 1.10 5.14 4.01
CA ARG A 45 0.87 5.76 5.32
C ARG A 45 -0.60 6.02 5.57
N TYR A 46 -1.32 6.51 4.57
CA TYR A 46 -2.76 6.77 4.70
C TYR A 46 -3.53 5.49 5.01
N TRP A 47 -3.09 4.38 4.44
CA TRP A 47 -3.65 3.06 4.69
C TRP A 47 -3.46 2.62 6.14
N ALA A 48 -2.24 2.71 6.65
CA ALA A 48 -1.94 2.40 8.05
C ALA A 48 -2.69 3.34 9.00
N ARG A 49 -2.74 4.64 8.68
CA ARG A 49 -3.46 5.64 9.47
C ARG A 49 -4.97 5.37 9.51
N ALA A 50 -5.55 4.96 8.39
CA ALA A 50 -6.96 4.59 8.33
C ALA A 50 -7.26 3.40 9.26
N ALA A 51 -6.42 2.38 9.23
CA ALA A 51 -6.53 1.23 10.13
C ALA A 51 -6.38 1.66 11.59
N TYR A 52 -5.39 2.48 11.89
CA TYR A 52 -5.18 3.01 13.25
C TYR A 52 -6.41 3.75 13.79
N LYS A 53 -6.98 4.64 12.96
CA LYS A 53 -8.20 5.41 13.33
C LYS A 53 -9.39 4.50 13.57
N LEU A 54 -9.51 3.41 12.84
CA LEU A 54 -10.60 2.44 12.97
C LEU A 54 -10.33 1.38 14.04
N LYS A 55 -9.18 1.43 14.70
CA LYS A 55 -8.73 0.41 15.66
C LYS A 55 -8.68 -0.99 15.04
N VAL A 56 -8.29 -1.06 13.77
CA VAL A 56 -8.08 -2.29 13.02
C VAL A 56 -6.59 -2.63 13.07
N PRO A 57 -6.22 -3.91 13.31
CA PRO A 57 -4.82 -4.31 13.30
C PRO A 57 -4.14 -3.99 11.98
N TYR A 58 -2.91 -3.51 12.02
CA TYR A 58 -2.12 -3.27 10.81
C TYR A 58 -0.67 -3.66 11.01
N GLU A 59 -0.06 -4.08 9.92
CA GLU A 59 1.35 -4.41 9.81
C GLU A 59 2.01 -3.47 8.82
N VAL A 60 3.28 -3.16 9.06
CA VAL A 60 4.11 -2.34 8.16
C VAL A 60 5.22 -3.24 7.63
N TRP A 61 5.25 -3.43 6.31
CA TRP A 61 6.26 -4.24 5.61
C TRP A 61 7.15 -3.30 4.81
N VAL A 62 8.26 -2.90 5.39
CA VAL A 62 9.16 -1.89 4.84
C VAL A 62 10.46 -2.53 4.38
N PRO A 63 11.04 -2.08 3.26
CA PRO A 63 12.39 -2.53 2.88
C PRO A 63 13.39 -2.22 3.99
N GLY A 64 14.26 -3.17 4.31
CA GLY A 64 15.29 -2.98 5.33
C GLY A 64 16.17 -1.77 5.00
N GLY A 65 16.46 -0.94 5.99
CA GLY A 65 17.25 0.27 5.82
C GLY A 65 16.51 1.45 5.17
N TYR A 66 15.24 1.31 4.82
CA TYR A 66 14.48 2.35 4.10
C TYR A 66 14.40 3.64 4.91
N TYR A 67 14.01 3.56 6.19
CA TYR A 67 13.85 4.75 7.04
C TYR A 67 15.19 5.40 7.40
N GLU A 68 16.24 4.61 7.52
CA GLU A 68 17.60 5.10 7.76
C GLU A 68 18.13 5.84 6.53
N HIS A 69 17.75 5.40 5.34
CA HIS A 69 18.17 6.01 4.08
C HIS A 69 17.39 7.28 3.74
N TYR A 70 16.05 7.22 3.81
CA TYR A 70 15.16 8.33 3.44
C TYR A 70 14.74 9.19 4.64
N GLY A 71 14.97 8.73 5.85
CA GLY A 71 14.44 9.34 7.07
C GLY A 71 12.98 8.99 7.29
N LEU A 72 12.54 9.12 8.54
CA LEU A 72 11.12 9.14 8.87
C LEU A 72 10.58 10.50 8.43
N THR A 73 10.04 10.56 7.23
CA THR A 73 9.32 11.74 6.78
C THR A 73 8.12 11.96 7.70
N GLY A 74 7.77 13.22 7.97
CA GLY A 74 6.84 13.66 9.03
C GLY A 74 5.48 13.00 9.09
N SER A 75 5.23 12.08 8.23
CA SER A 75 3.99 11.35 8.13
C SER A 75 4.02 9.97 8.79
N TRP A 76 5.16 9.35 8.95
CA TRP A 76 5.32 8.17 9.79
C TRP A 76 5.72 8.62 11.17
N THR A 77 4.75 8.87 12.01
CA THR A 77 5.00 9.22 13.40
C THR A 77 5.47 7.98 14.15
N THR A 78 6.29 8.18 15.17
CA THR A 78 6.71 7.12 16.07
C THR A 78 5.51 6.35 16.62
N GLU A 79 4.41 7.07 16.92
CA GLU A 79 3.17 6.48 17.39
C GLU A 79 2.56 5.50 16.39
N LEU A 80 2.51 5.87 15.10
CA LEU A 80 1.94 5.01 14.06
C LEU A 80 2.75 3.72 13.90
N LEU A 81 4.06 3.80 13.90
CA LEU A 81 4.92 2.61 13.84
C LEU A 81 4.86 1.79 15.14
N TRP A 82 4.82 2.45 16.28
CA TRP A 82 4.74 1.77 17.58
C TRP A 82 3.46 0.97 17.76
N ASN A 83 2.34 1.47 17.25
CA ASN A 83 1.03 0.80 17.33
C ASN A 83 0.79 -0.23 16.24
N ALA A 84 1.70 -0.38 15.29
CA ALA A 84 1.63 -1.47 14.33
C ALA A 84 1.75 -2.81 15.06
N GLU A 85 0.94 -3.77 14.68
CA GLU A 85 0.97 -5.11 15.25
C GLU A 85 2.32 -5.78 14.95
N HIS A 86 2.88 -5.47 13.80
CA HIS A 86 4.17 -5.97 13.36
C HIS A 86 4.83 -5.01 12.37
N VAL A 87 6.14 -4.81 12.50
CA VAL A 87 6.96 -4.11 11.50
C VAL A 87 7.95 -5.11 10.93
N ASN A 88 7.76 -5.47 9.66
CA ASN A 88 8.59 -6.45 8.97
C ASN A 88 9.61 -5.71 8.09
N HIS A 89 10.89 -5.91 8.36
CA HIS A 89 12.00 -5.33 7.57
C HIS A 89 12.45 -6.33 6.51
N ILE A 90 12.00 -6.12 5.27
CA ILE A 90 12.33 -6.99 4.13
C ILE A 90 13.82 -6.85 3.79
N GLY A 91 14.53 -7.96 3.82
CA GLY A 91 15.99 -7.98 3.65
C GLY A 91 16.77 -7.90 4.97
N GLY A 92 16.09 -7.66 6.09
CA GLY A 92 16.65 -7.66 7.43
C GLY A 92 16.71 -6.29 8.09
N MET A 93 16.55 -6.29 9.41
CA MET A 93 16.69 -5.09 10.24
C MET A 93 18.18 -4.69 10.29
N GLY A 94 18.45 -3.38 10.14
CA GLY A 94 19.81 -2.84 10.21
C GLY A 94 20.67 -3.06 8.97
N CYS A 95 20.13 -3.63 7.90
CA CYS A 95 20.85 -3.73 6.63
C CYS A 95 20.87 -2.39 5.89
N GLU A 96 21.80 -2.24 4.95
CA GLU A 96 21.77 -1.10 4.02
C GLU A 96 20.53 -1.20 3.13
N PHE A 97 19.92 -0.06 2.83
CA PHE A 97 18.79 -0.01 1.91
C PHE A 97 19.22 -0.42 0.49
N ASP A 98 18.51 -1.40 -0.04
CA ASP A 98 18.64 -1.87 -1.42
C ASP A 98 17.31 -1.66 -2.13
N VAL A 99 17.32 -0.89 -3.21
CA VAL A 99 16.11 -0.56 -3.99
C VAL A 99 15.37 -1.82 -4.49
N ARG A 100 16.08 -2.92 -4.71
CA ARG A 100 15.49 -4.20 -5.14
C ARG A 100 14.52 -4.76 -4.09
N ASN A 101 14.72 -4.44 -2.81
CA ASN A 101 13.84 -4.87 -1.74
C ASN A 101 12.45 -4.22 -1.80
N ASN A 102 12.27 -3.11 -2.52
CA ASN A 102 10.96 -2.57 -2.82
C ASN A 102 10.11 -3.58 -3.63
N PHE A 103 10.73 -4.23 -4.59
CA PHE A 103 10.05 -5.21 -5.44
C PHE A 103 9.81 -6.53 -4.70
N VAL A 104 10.77 -6.98 -3.91
CA VAL A 104 10.61 -8.15 -3.05
C VAL A 104 9.45 -7.94 -2.07
N ARG A 105 9.41 -6.77 -1.41
CA ARG A 105 8.34 -6.39 -0.50
C ARG A 105 6.98 -6.43 -1.20
N ASN A 106 6.87 -5.87 -2.41
CA ASN A 106 5.63 -5.88 -3.17
C ASN A 106 5.12 -7.30 -3.43
N VAL A 107 5.99 -8.18 -3.89
CA VAL A 107 5.64 -9.59 -4.15
C VAL A 107 5.23 -10.30 -2.87
N ASP A 108 5.99 -10.14 -1.80
CA ASP A 108 5.68 -10.76 -0.51
C ASP A 108 4.31 -10.32 0.03
N MET A 109 3.99 -9.04 -0.08
CA MET A 109 2.69 -8.51 0.32
C MET A 109 1.55 -9.10 -0.53
N ILE A 110 1.75 -9.15 -1.85
CA ILE A 110 0.74 -9.68 -2.79
C ILE A 110 0.45 -11.15 -2.48
N GLU A 111 1.48 -11.96 -2.27
CA GLU A 111 1.34 -13.38 -2.00
C GLU A 111 0.75 -13.67 -0.61
N THR A 112 0.94 -12.79 0.34
CA THR A 112 0.45 -12.95 1.71
C THR A 112 -0.99 -12.48 1.88
N ALA A 113 -1.40 -11.42 1.16
CA ALA A 113 -2.71 -10.81 1.31
C ALA A 113 -3.82 -11.58 0.59
N ASP A 114 -5.01 -11.49 1.15
CA ASP A 114 -6.24 -12.06 0.56
C ASP A 114 -6.90 -11.08 -0.41
N LYS A 115 -6.72 -9.78 -0.19
CA LYS A 115 -7.24 -8.72 -1.04
C LYS A 115 -6.19 -7.66 -1.32
N HIS A 116 -6.33 -7.01 -2.47
CA HIS A 116 -5.32 -6.12 -3.03
C HIS A 116 -5.93 -4.78 -3.40
N VAL A 117 -5.45 -3.71 -2.77
CA VAL A 117 -5.89 -2.34 -3.03
C VAL A 117 -4.79 -1.61 -3.79
N VAL A 118 -5.17 -0.92 -4.85
CA VAL A 118 -4.30 0.01 -5.58
C VAL A 118 -4.86 1.41 -5.44
N CYS A 119 -4.08 2.32 -4.87
CA CYS A 119 -4.45 3.73 -4.74
C CYS A 119 -3.62 4.57 -5.70
N SER A 120 -4.24 5.04 -6.77
CA SER A 120 -3.55 5.73 -7.85
C SER A 120 -4.49 6.69 -8.58
N HIS A 121 -3.91 7.70 -9.26
CA HIS A 121 -4.71 8.59 -10.11
C HIS A 121 -5.00 7.99 -11.49
N LYS A 122 -4.27 6.94 -11.89
CA LYS A 122 -4.51 6.22 -13.13
C LYS A 122 -5.25 4.92 -12.83
N HIS A 123 -6.19 4.57 -13.70
CA HIS A 123 -6.82 3.26 -13.64
C HIS A 123 -5.74 2.15 -13.74
N PRO A 124 -5.90 1.02 -13.05
CA PRO A 124 -4.90 -0.06 -13.09
C PRO A 124 -4.49 -0.49 -14.50
N THR A 125 -5.41 -0.54 -15.46
CA THR A 125 -5.12 -0.88 -16.84
C THR A 125 -4.19 0.12 -17.54
N GLU A 126 -4.22 1.38 -17.14
CA GLU A 126 -3.31 2.42 -17.62
C GLU A 126 -1.99 2.39 -16.83
N LEU A 127 -2.10 2.17 -15.53
CA LEU A 127 -0.94 2.17 -14.63
C LEU A 127 0.11 1.13 -15.02
N ILE A 128 -0.33 -0.05 -15.40
CA ILE A 128 0.59 -1.16 -15.78
C ILE A 128 1.40 -0.87 -17.03
N LYS A 129 1.00 0.10 -17.85
CA LYS A 129 1.75 0.53 -19.03
C LYS A 129 2.98 1.37 -18.67
N GLN A 130 3.07 1.86 -17.45
CA GLN A 130 4.26 2.60 -16.99
C GLN A 130 5.45 1.65 -16.84
N LYS A 131 6.60 2.06 -17.36
CA LYS A 131 7.83 1.28 -17.29
C LYS A 131 8.49 1.34 -15.90
N ARG A 132 8.24 2.39 -15.14
CA ARG A 132 8.86 2.66 -13.84
C ARG A 132 7.82 2.90 -12.77
N GLY A 133 8.23 2.73 -11.51
CA GLY A 133 7.43 2.99 -10.33
C GLY A 133 7.00 1.72 -9.61
N GLY A 134 7.05 1.79 -8.28
CA GLY A 134 6.71 0.65 -7.42
C GLY A 134 5.24 0.27 -7.49
N THR A 135 4.36 1.26 -7.63
CA THR A 135 2.90 1.02 -7.72
C THR A 135 2.55 0.31 -9.04
N ALA A 136 3.15 0.75 -10.15
CA ALA A 136 2.95 0.08 -11.45
C ALA A 136 3.50 -1.35 -11.42
N HIS A 137 4.66 -1.57 -10.80
CA HIS A 137 5.22 -2.92 -10.61
C HIS A 137 4.27 -3.81 -9.83
N ALA A 138 3.77 -3.34 -8.69
CA ALA A 138 2.84 -4.11 -7.88
C ALA A 138 1.54 -4.41 -8.62
N ALA A 139 0.97 -3.44 -9.32
CA ALA A 139 -0.24 -3.64 -10.12
C ALA A 139 -0.03 -4.73 -11.20
N ARG A 140 1.11 -4.71 -11.89
CA ARG A 140 1.45 -5.77 -12.86
C ARG A 140 1.54 -7.14 -12.20
N GLU A 141 2.16 -7.23 -11.03
CA GLU A 141 2.30 -8.49 -10.31
C GLU A 141 0.96 -9.04 -9.83
N ILE A 142 0.03 -8.18 -9.41
CA ILE A 142 -1.33 -8.58 -9.05
C ILE A 142 -2.05 -9.13 -10.28
N MET A 143 -1.99 -8.42 -11.40
CA MET A 143 -2.65 -8.81 -12.64
C MET A 143 -2.10 -10.13 -13.23
N LYS A 144 -0.80 -10.35 -13.17
CA LYS A 144 -0.17 -11.61 -13.59
C LYS A 144 -0.72 -12.83 -12.85
N ARG A 145 -1.19 -12.62 -11.64
CA ARG A 145 -1.79 -13.67 -10.79
C ARG A 145 -3.29 -13.79 -10.95
N ASN A 146 -3.89 -13.01 -11.86
CA ASN A 146 -5.34 -12.94 -12.09
C ASN A 146 -6.13 -12.64 -10.80
N LEU A 147 -5.57 -11.79 -9.96
CA LEU A 147 -6.21 -11.38 -8.72
C LEU A 147 -6.99 -10.07 -8.95
N PRO A 148 -8.19 -9.93 -8.36
CA PRO A 148 -8.95 -8.69 -8.45
C PRO A 148 -8.24 -7.55 -7.74
N ILE A 149 -8.45 -6.35 -8.23
CA ILE A 149 -7.93 -5.11 -7.63
C ILE A 149 -9.10 -4.27 -7.13
N ILE A 150 -9.00 -3.81 -5.90
CA ILE A 150 -9.84 -2.73 -5.39
C ILE A 150 -9.09 -1.43 -5.72
N TRP A 151 -9.56 -0.71 -6.73
CA TRP A 151 -8.93 0.55 -7.12
C TRP A 151 -9.56 1.72 -6.40
N VAL A 152 -8.72 2.50 -5.72
CA VAL A 152 -9.11 3.78 -5.12
C VAL A 152 -8.47 4.89 -5.93
N ASP A 153 -9.31 5.73 -6.55
CA ASP A 153 -8.83 6.90 -7.29
C ASP A 153 -8.32 7.94 -6.29
N SER A 154 -7.03 8.25 -6.37
CA SER A 154 -6.38 9.16 -5.43
C SER A 154 -6.77 10.63 -5.61
N THR A 155 -7.48 10.97 -6.68
CA THR A 155 -7.93 12.34 -6.94
C THR A 155 -9.29 12.66 -6.35
N ASP A 156 -10.22 11.71 -6.36
CA ASP A 156 -11.61 11.92 -5.92
C ASP A 156 -12.10 10.94 -4.85
N GLY A 157 -11.32 9.90 -4.54
CA GLY A 157 -11.69 8.89 -3.55
C GLY A 157 -12.70 7.86 -4.03
N SER A 158 -13.03 7.83 -5.33
CA SER A 158 -13.92 6.82 -5.87
C SER A 158 -13.29 5.42 -5.79
N VAL A 159 -14.14 4.40 -5.61
CA VAL A 159 -13.71 3.02 -5.45
C VAL A 159 -14.36 2.16 -6.53
N GLU A 160 -13.52 1.37 -7.22
CA GLU A 160 -13.96 0.44 -8.26
C GLU A 160 -13.31 -0.92 -8.01
N ILE A 161 -14.07 -2.00 -8.18
CA ILE A 161 -13.54 -3.35 -8.16
C ILE A 161 -13.25 -3.78 -9.59
N CYS A 162 -11.96 -4.01 -9.87
CA CYS A 162 -11.51 -4.49 -11.18
C CYS A 162 -11.32 -6.00 -11.09
N ASP A 163 -12.30 -6.74 -11.58
CA ASP A 163 -12.22 -8.19 -11.67
C ASP A 163 -11.53 -8.57 -12.99
N VAL A 164 -10.96 -9.73 -13.02
CA VAL A 164 -10.30 -10.38 -14.14
C VAL A 164 -9.92 -9.46 -15.31
N PHE A 165 -8.64 -9.21 -15.44
CA PHE A 165 -8.09 -8.46 -16.56
C PHE A 165 -7.88 -9.41 -17.71
N ASP A 166 -8.68 -9.25 -18.77
CA ASP A 166 -8.47 -9.96 -20.03
C ASP A 166 -7.12 -9.54 -20.61
N SER A 167 -6.32 -10.53 -20.93
CA SER A 167 -5.01 -10.35 -21.55
C SER A 167 -5.14 -9.79 -22.97
#